data_37559a5a9a22657c247d36a71f6056ae
#
_entry.id   37559a5a9a22657c247d36a71f6056ae
#
_cell.length_a   1.000
_cell.length_b   1.000
_cell.length_c   1.000
_cell.angle_alpha   90.00
_cell.angle_beta   90.00
_cell.angle_gamma   90.00
#
_symmetry.space_group_name_H-M   'P 1'
#
loop_
_entity.id
_entity.type
_entity.pdbx_description
1 polymer ?
#
loop_
_entity_poly.entity_id
_entity_poly.type
_entity_poly.pdbx_seq_one_letter_code
_entity_poly.pdbx_strand_id
1 'polypeptide(L)'
;MQHKVIDTKDVVIRFAGDSGDGMQLTGSLFADMSAIFGNELSTFPDYPAEIRAPHGTVSGVSGFQVHIGSEHITTPGDYCDLLVAMNPAALKANAKWLKRTAMVLIDSDTFDEEGLKRAGLKNDPIAELYIEDRTIII
;
A
#
# COMPACT_ATOMS: atom_id res chain seq x y z
N MET A 1 -18.95 18.69 5.41
CA MET A 1 -17.71 17.92 5.61
C MET A 1 -16.53 18.87 5.56
N GLN A 2 -15.75 18.93 6.62
CA GLN A 2 -14.48 19.66 6.56
C GLN A 2 -13.45 18.74 5.90
N HIS A 3 -13.00 19.11 4.70
CA HIS A 3 -11.88 18.44 4.05
C HIS A 3 -10.58 18.96 4.68
N LYS A 4 -9.81 18.06 5.28
CA LYS A 4 -8.45 18.38 5.74
C LYS A 4 -7.53 18.31 4.53
N VAL A 5 -7.01 19.46 4.11
CA VAL A 5 -5.95 19.54 3.09
C VAL A 5 -4.60 19.49 3.81
N ILE A 6 -3.72 18.64 3.34
CA ILE A 6 -2.33 18.52 3.83
C ILE A 6 -1.43 18.91 2.67
N ASP A 7 -0.74 20.04 2.81
CA ASP A 7 0.29 20.44 1.85
C ASP A 7 1.58 19.69 2.15
N THR A 8 2.13 19.06 1.12
CA THR A 8 3.40 18.35 1.20
C THR A 8 4.21 18.56 -0.08
N LYS A 9 5.53 18.52 0.03
CA LYS A 9 6.43 18.65 -1.13
C LYS A 9 6.44 17.37 -1.97
N ASP A 10 6.32 16.25 -1.32
CA ASP A 10 6.30 14.93 -1.93
C ASP A 10 5.45 13.95 -1.13
N VAL A 11 5.03 12.88 -1.77
CA VAL A 11 4.26 11.79 -1.16
C VAL A 11 4.65 10.47 -1.78
N VAL A 12 4.76 9.45 -0.95
CA VAL A 12 4.98 8.06 -1.37
C VAL A 12 3.70 7.27 -1.14
N ILE A 13 3.16 6.71 -2.22
CA ILE A 13 1.95 5.89 -2.21
C ILE A 13 2.31 4.47 -2.60
N ARG A 14 1.86 3.50 -1.83
CA ARG A 14 2.04 2.09 -2.11
C ARG A 14 0.70 1.40 -2.29
N PHE A 15 0.52 0.77 -3.44
CA PHE A 15 -0.63 -0.09 -3.75
C PHE A 15 -0.22 -1.54 -3.51
N ALA A 16 -1.04 -2.30 -2.80
CA ALA A 16 -0.75 -3.70 -2.50
C ALA A 16 -2.01 -4.55 -2.56
N GLY A 17 -1.90 -5.70 -3.20
CA GLY A 17 -2.98 -6.66 -3.39
C GLY A 17 -2.44 -8.00 -3.85
N ASP A 18 -3.31 -8.89 -4.26
CA ASP A 18 -2.89 -10.17 -4.85
C ASP A 18 -2.36 -9.97 -6.28
N SER A 19 -1.56 -10.95 -6.76
CA SER A 19 -1.05 -11.03 -8.14
C SER A 19 -2.19 -11.14 -9.13
N GLY A 20 -3.21 -10.66 -9.20
CA GLY A 20 -4.34 -10.69 -10.13
C GLY A 20 -5.29 -9.53 -9.91
N ASP A 21 -5.08 -8.77 -8.82
CA ASP A 21 -5.93 -7.64 -8.47
C ASP A 21 -5.66 -6.38 -9.30
N GLY A 22 -4.71 -6.45 -10.22
CA GLY A 22 -4.38 -5.32 -11.09
C GLY A 22 -3.59 -4.22 -10.41
N MET A 23 -2.82 -4.52 -9.36
CA MET A 23 -2.04 -3.52 -8.63
C MET A 23 -0.99 -2.83 -9.51
N GLN A 24 -0.36 -3.58 -10.42
CA GLN A 24 0.58 -3.00 -11.38
C GLN A 24 -0.11 -2.02 -12.33
N LEU A 25 -1.28 -2.41 -12.84
CA LEU A 25 -2.07 -1.55 -13.71
C LEU A 25 -2.57 -0.29 -12.96
N THR A 26 -3.11 -0.46 -11.79
CA THR A 26 -3.60 0.66 -10.95
C THR A 26 -2.48 1.64 -10.64
N GLY A 27 -1.33 1.14 -10.21
CA GLY A 27 -0.17 1.97 -9.90
C GLY A 27 0.37 2.70 -11.14
N SER A 28 0.45 2.01 -12.28
CA SER A 28 0.90 2.62 -13.55
C SER A 28 -0.05 3.72 -14.02
N LEU A 29 -1.35 3.48 -14.01
CA LEU A 29 -2.36 4.48 -14.38
C LEU A 29 -2.31 5.70 -13.44
N PHE A 30 -2.14 5.47 -12.15
CA PHE A 30 -1.98 6.55 -11.18
C PHE A 30 -0.72 7.37 -11.45
N ALA A 31 0.40 6.72 -11.75
CA ALA A 31 1.65 7.38 -12.12
C ALA A 31 1.50 8.21 -13.39
N ASP A 32 0.90 7.64 -14.43
CA ASP A 32 0.65 8.33 -15.71
C ASP A 32 -0.22 9.58 -15.52
N MET A 33 -1.29 9.47 -14.74
CA MET A 33 -2.15 10.61 -14.42
C MET A 33 -1.38 11.68 -13.65
N SER A 34 -0.55 11.31 -12.69
CA SER A 34 0.28 12.24 -11.92
C SER A 34 1.28 12.99 -12.81
N ALA A 35 1.87 12.31 -13.79
CA ALA A 35 2.76 12.91 -14.78
C ALA A 35 2.03 13.92 -15.67
N ILE A 36 0.81 13.61 -16.12
CA ILE A 36 -0.01 14.52 -16.91
C ILE A 36 -0.30 15.82 -16.16
N PHE A 37 -0.47 15.76 -14.84
CA PHE A 37 -0.63 16.95 -14.00
C PHE A 37 0.69 17.69 -13.71
N GLY A 38 1.80 17.26 -14.31
CA GLY A 38 3.09 17.95 -14.24
C GLY A 38 3.91 17.64 -12.99
N ASN A 39 3.58 16.58 -12.27
CA ASN A 39 4.38 16.14 -11.13
C ASN A 39 5.62 15.36 -11.60
N GLU A 40 6.72 15.51 -10.87
CA GLU A 40 7.85 14.61 -10.93
C GLU A 40 7.50 13.31 -10.20
N LEU A 41 7.97 12.17 -10.72
CA LEU A 41 7.69 10.89 -10.10
C LEU A 41 8.77 9.84 -10.32
N SER A 42 8.84 8.88 -9.40
CA SER A 42 9.62 7.66 -9.52
C SER A 42 8.76 6.47 -9.08
N THR A 43 8.85 5.35 -9.77
CA THR A 43 8.02 4.17 -9.53
C THR A 43 8.85 2.94 -9.22
N PHE A 44 8.28 2.04 -8.43
CA PHE A 44 8.86 0.75 -8.12
C PHE A 44 7.77 -0.34 -8.14
N PRO A 45 7.74 -1.18 -9.18
CA PRO A 45 6.90 -2.36 -9.20
C PRO A 45 7.51 -3.44 -8.27
N ASP A 46 6.68 -3.98 -7.40
CA ASP A 46 7.07 -5.02 -6.45
C ASP A 46 6.28 -6.30 -6.76
N TYR A 47 6.92 -7.19 -7.48
CA TYR A 47 6.33 -8.48 -7.85
C TYR A 47 6.60 -9.51 -6.75
N PRO A 48 5.68 -10.47 -6.51
CA PRO A 48 5.96 -11.54 -5.56
C PRO A 48 7.19 -12.32 -6.01
N ALA A 49 8.14 -12.47 -5.10
CA ALA A 49 9.41 -13.14 -5.37
C ALA A 49 9.24 -14.63 -5.67
N GLU A 50 8.19 -15.25 -5.16
CA GLU A 50 7.88 -16.67 -5.32
C GLU A 50 6.39 -16.91 -5.52
N ILE A 51 6.04 -17.77 -6.48
CA ILE A 51 4.66 -18.25 -6.68
C ILE A 51 4.24 -19.19 -5.54
N ARG A 52 5.21 -19.86 -4.89
CA ARG A 52 5.02 -20.71 -3.71
C ARG A 52 5.88 -20.18 -2.58
N ALA A 53 5.26 -19.47 -1.66
CA ALA A 53 5.95 -18.99 -0.48
C ALA A 53 6.25 -20.11 0.52
N PRO A 54 7.37 -20.05 1.26
CA PRO A 54 7.63 -20.93 2.39
C PRO A 54 6.50 -20.89 3.41
N HIS A 55 6.32 -21.98 4.15
CA HIS A 55 5.28 -22.08 5.18
C HIS A 55 5.40 -20.94 6.21
N GLY A 56 4.30 -20.24 6.46
CA GLY A 56 4.25 -19.10 7.39
C GLY A 56 4.53 -17.72 6.77
N THR A 57 4.84 -17.64 5.47
CA THR A 57 4.96 -16.37 4.73
C THR A 57 3.69 -16.06 3.93
N VAL A 58 3.45 -14.77 3.69
CA VAL A 58 2.33 -14.34 2.86
C VAL A 58 2.74 -14.39 1.39
N SER A 59 2.10 -15.30 0.63
CA SER A 59 2.40 -15.49 -0.78
C SER A 59 1.48 -14.70 -1.70
N GLY A 60 1.95 -14.42 -2.90
CA GLY A 60 1.15 -13.85 -3.97
C GLY A 60 0.83 -12.37 -3.84
N VAL A 61 1.39 -11.67 -2.87
CA VAL A 61 1.21 -10.23 -2.71
C VAL A 61 2.05 -9.47 -3.74
N SER A 62 1.38 -8.65 -4.53
CA SER A 62 1.97 -7.74 -5.51
C SER A 62 1.83 -6.31 -5.01
N GLY A 63 2.81 -5.47 -5.31
CA GLY A 63 2.79 -4.07 -4.93
C GLY A 63 3.29 -3.17 -6.05
N PHE A 64 2.91 -1.92 -5.97
CA PHE A 64 3.42 -0.85 -6.83
C PHE A 64 3.57 0.42 -5.99
N GLN A 65 4.77 0.97 -5.98
CA GLN A 65 5.05 2.18 -5.22
C GLN A 65 5.30 3.36 -6.16
N VAL A 66 4.69 4.49 -5.85
CA VAL A 66 4.86 5.74 -6.59
C VAL A 66 5.32 6.82 -5.62
N HIS A 67 6.43 7.44 -5.92
CA HIS A 67 6.92 8.63 -5.25
C HIS A 67 6.66 9.84 -6.14
N ILE A 68 5.83 10.77 -5.69
CA ILE A 68 5.38 11.93 -6.43
C ILE A 68 5.80 13.20 -5.70
N GLY A 69 6.23 14.20 -6.43
CA GLY A 69 6.58 15.50 -5.85
C GLY A 69 6.52 16.65 -6.83
N SER A 70 6.58 17.85 -6.28
CA SER A 70 6.70 19.10 -7.04
C SER A 70 8.15 19.46 -7.40
N GLU A 71 9.11 18.77 -6.80
CA GLU A 71 10.53 18.94 -7.04
C GLU A 71 11.09 17.63 -7.62
N HIS A 72 12.35 17.66 -8.07
CA HIS A 72 12.99 16.51 -8.69
C HIS A 72 13.04 15.27 -7.79
N ILE A 73 12.38 14.20 -8.23
CA ILE A 73 12.27 12.92 -7.54
C ILE A 73 13.26 11.92 -8.16
N THR A 74 14.20 11.44 -7.37
CA THR A 74 15.27 10.54 -7.83
C THR A 74 15.09 9.10 -7.37
N THR A 75 14.24 8.84 -6.39
CA THR A 75 14.04 7.51 -5.81
C THR A 75 12.56 7.20 -5.59
N PRO A 76 12.15 5.91 -5.61
CA PRO A 76 10.77 5.52 -5.31
C PRO A 76 10.39 5.67 -3.84
N GLY A 77 11.32 6.05 -2.96
CA GLY A 77 11.14 6.17 -1.52
C GLY A 77 11.20 4.84 -0.78
N ASP A 78 11.55 4.88 0.52
CA ASP A 78 11.65 3.67 1.36
C ASP A 78 10.33 3.39 2.11
N TYR A 79 9.79 4.40 2.78
CA TYR A 79 8.55 4.30 3.56
C TYR A 79 7.43 5.10 2.89
N CYS A 80 6.20 4.58 2.98
CA CYS A 80 5.05 5.21 2.34
C CYS A 80 4.26 6.10 3.30
N ASP A 81 3.68 7.14 2.72
CA ASP A 81 2.74 8.05 3.37
C ASP A 81 1.29 7.53 3.28
N LEU A 82 1.00 6.77 2.23
CA LEU A 82 -0.28 6.11 2.02
C LEU A 82 -0.05 4.66 1.55
N LEU A 83 -0.67 3.72 2.22
CA LEU A 83 -0.79 2.33 1.79
C LEU A 83 -2.25 2.06 1.39
N VAL A 84 -2.44 1.60 0.17
CA VAL A 84 -3.72 1.04 -0.30
C VAL A 84 -3.58 -0.48 -0.26
N ALA A 85 -4.28 -1.12 0.67
CA ALA A 85 -4.22 -2.57 0.88
C ALA A 85 -5.57 -3.21 0.54
N MET A 86 -5.59 -4.00 -0.52
CA MET A 86 -6.80 -4.61 -1.04
C MET A 86 -7.27 -5.83 -0.25
N ASN A 87 -6.44 -6.36 0.66
CA ASN A 87 -6.80 -7.49 1.52
C ASN A 87 -5.86 -7.56 2.76
N PRO A 88 -6.20 -8.38 3.77
CA PRO A 88 -5.37 -8.52 4.98
C PRO A 88 -3.95 -9.00 4.72
N ALA A 89 -3.75 -9.87 3.73
CA ALA A 89 -2.43 -10.36 3.37
C ALA A 89 -1.53 -9.24 2.81
N ALA A 90 -2.09 -8.39 1.97
CA ALA A 90 -1.41 -7.21 1.43
C ALA A 90 -1.06 -6.21 2.54
N LEU A 91 -1.97 -5.97 3.48
CA LEU A 91 -1.72 -5.13 4.65
C LEU A 91 -0.56 -5.68 5.49
N LYS A 92 -0.61 -6.96 5.84
CA LYS A 92 0.43 -7.62 6.64
C LYS A 92 1.80 -7.57 5.99
N ALA A 93 1.88 -7.86 4.70
CA ALA A 93 3.14 -7.86 3.96
C ALA A 93 3.78 -6.46 3.87
N ASN A 94 2.97 -5.40 3.91
CA ASN A 94 3.41 -4.03 3.67
C ASN A 94 3.38 -3.11 4.90
N ALA A 95 2.85 -3.55 6.02
CA ALA A 95 2.76 -2.74 7.25
C ALA A 95 4.11 -2.19 7.71
N LYS A 96 5.19 -2.92 7.50
CA LYS A 96 6.56 -2.52 7.82
C LYS A 96 7.07 -1.29 7.06
N TRP A 97 6.44 -0.95 5.93
CA TRP A 97 6.82 0.19 5.10
C TRP A 97 6.06 1.47 5.43
N LEU A 98 5.16 1.43 6.42
CA LEU A 98 4.37 2.59 6.84
C LEU A 98 5.21 3.58 7.65
N LYS A 99 5.15 4.86 7.27
CA LYS A 99 5.60 5.95 8.15
C LYS A 99 4.71 6.02 9.40
N ARG A 100 5.19 6.64 10.46
CA ARG A 100 4.40 6.83 11.69
C ARG A 100 3.13 7.68 11.47
N THR A 101 3.18 8.59 10.53
CA THR A 101 2.07 9.48 10.15
C THR A 101 1.28 8.97 8.94
N ALA A 102 1.55 7.75 8.49
CA ALA A 102 0.95 7.19 7.30
C ALA A 102 -0.56 7.01 7.43
N MET A 103 -1.23 7.09 6.29
CA MET A 103 -2.62 6.66 6.12
C MET A 103 -2.66 5.25 5.53
N VAL A 104 -3.67 4.49 5.90
CA VAL A 104 -3.94 3.16 5.35
C VAL A 104 -5.37 3.13 4.83
N LEU A 105 -5.52 2.85 3.54
CA LEU A 105 -6.81 2.63 2.90
C LEU A 105 -7.01 1.13 2.70
N ILE A 106 -8.09 0.58 3.21
CA ILE A 106 -8.42 -0.84 3.12
C ILE A 106 -9.77 -1.06 2.44
N ASP A 107 -9.88 -2.18 1.75
CA ASP A 107 -11.15 -2.70 1.27
C ASP A 107 -11.76 -3.61 2.35
N SER A 108 -12.71 -3.09 3.11
CA SER A 108 -13.31 -3.79 4.25
C SER A 108 -14.00 -5.11 3.87
N ASP A 109 -14.48 -5.23 2.65
CA ASP A 109 -15.18 -6.44 2.19
C ASP A 109 -14.26 -7.68 2.15
N THR A 110 -12.96 -7.46 2.07
CA THR A 110 -11.96 -8.55 2.04
C THR A 110 -11.39 -8.88 3.44
N PHE A 111 -11.72 -8.09 4.45
CA PHE A 111 -11.26 -8.28 5.84
C PHE A 111 -12.21 -9.17 6.64
N ASP A 112 -12.75 -10.19 6.00
CA ASP A 112 -13.56 -11.24 6.60
C ASP A 112 -12.71 -12.35 7.25
N GLU A 113 -13.37 -13.34 7.83
CA GLU A 113 -12.72 -14.46 8.49
C GLU A 113 -11.77 -15.25 7.57
N GLU A 114 -12.15 -15.42 6.31
CA GLU A 114 -11.36 -16.13 5.31
C GLU A 114 -10.11 -15.33 4.94
N GLY A 115 -10.25 -14.03 4.69
CA GLY A 115 -9.16 -13.13 4.39
C GLY A 115 -8.13 -13.04 5.53
N LEU A 116 -8.61 -12.92 6.76
CA LEU A 116 -7.75 -12.91 7.96
C LEU A 116 -7.00 -14.23 8.13
N LYS A 117 -7.67 -15.35 7.97
CA LYS A 117 -7.07 -16.68 8.07
C LYS A 117 -6.01 -16.90 6.99
N ARG A 118 -6.28 -16.48 5.77
CA ARG A 118 -5.33 -16.55 4.65
C ARG A 118 -4.06 -15.73 4.93
N ALA A 119 -4.22 -14.58 5.56
CA ALA A 119 -3.10 -13.73 5.99
C ALA A 119 -2.37 -14.26 7.24
N GLY A 120 -2.91 -15.29 7.90
CA GLY A 120 -2.38 -15.79 9.17
C GLY A 120 -2.59 -14.80 10.32
N LEU A 121 -3.64 -14.00 10.26
CA LEU A 121 -4.08 -13.10 11.31
C LEU A 121 -5.23 -13.75 12.09
N LYS A 122 -5.27 -13.55 13.40
CA LYS A 122 -6.25 -14.21 14.28
C LYS A 122 -7.28 -13.26 14.86
N ASN A 123 -6.91 -11.98 14.97
CA ASN A 123 -7.69 -10.95 15.62
C ASN A 123 -7.81 -9.72 14.71
N ASP A 124 -8.15 -8.59 15.29
CA ASP A 124 -8.15 -7.31 14.60
C ASP A 124 -6.76 -7.05 13.96
N PRO A 125 -6.68 -6.96 12.62
CA PRO A 125 -5.40 -6.79 11.94
C PRO A 125 -4.71 -5.48 12.30
N ILE A 126 -5.45 -4.44 12.65
CA ILE A 126 -4.89 -3.14 13.03
C ILE A 126 -4.08 -3.27 14.32
N ALA A 127 -4.66 -3.92 15.33
CA ALA A 127 -3.98 -4.18 16.60
C ALA A 127 -2.85 -5.21 16.44
N GLU A 128 -3.09 -6.29 15.71
CA GLU A 128 -2.12 -7.38 15.54
C GLU A 128 -0.86 -6.92 14.78
N LEU A 129 -1.00 -5.94 13.88
CA LEU A 129 0.10 -5.36 13.12
C LEU A 129 0.70 -4.09 13.76
N TYR A 130 0.20 -3.69 14.93
CA TYR A 130 0.68 -2.51 15.67
C TYR A 130 0.61 -1.21 14.87
N ILE A 131 -0.51 -0.99 14.18
CA ILE A 131 -0.75 0.19 13.33
C ILE A 131 -1.92 1.06 13.82
N GLU A 132 -2.33 0.92 15.07
CA GLU A 132 -3.47 1.67 15.64
C GLU A 132 -3.23 3.19 15.67
N ASP A 133 -1.98 3.61 15.68
CA ASP A 133 -1.59 5.02 15.65
C ASP A 133 -1.62 5.62 14.23
N ARG A 134 -1.96 4.81 13.21
CA ARG A 134 -2.13 5.26 11.83
C ARG A 134 -3.57 5.71 11.57
N THR A 135 -3.75 6.56 10.58
CA THR A 135 -5.10 6.91 10.09
C THR A 135 -5.60 5.79 9.18
N ILE A 136 -6.64 5.08 9.62
CA ILE A 136 -7.25 4.01 8.82
C ILE A 136 -8.47 4.55 8.10
N ILE A 137 -8.57 4.28 6.82
CA ILE A 137 -9.68 4.64 5.94
C ILE A 137 -10.29 3.33 5.40
N ILE A 138 -11.60 3.24 5.49
CA ILE A 138 -12.39 2.06 5.12
C ILE A 138 -13.33 2.41 3.98
#